data_3affa22b809e3ce3d9cb003e6e66ba1f
#
_entry.id   3affa22b809e3ce3d9cb003e6e66ba1f
#
_cell.length_a   1.000
_cell.length_b   1.000
_cell.length_c   1.000
_cell.angle_alpha   90.00
_cell.angle_beta   90.00
_cell.angle_gamma   90.00
#
_symmetry.space_group_name_H-M   'P 1'
#
loop_
_entity.id
_entity.type
_entity.pdbx_description
1 polymer ?
#
loop_
_entity_poly.entity_id
_entity_poly.type
_entity_poly.pdbx_seq_one_letter_code
_entity_poly.pdbx_strand_id
1 'polypeptide(L)'
;ADGFKKSISAPGPGNYLTLAKAVASAAQLVGIDGVRQRSFVHAHGSSTPANRVTESELLDRVAAAFGIEQWPITAVKAFLGHSLATASGDQVIAALGTFRHGLLPGLKTIDRVADDVHRQHLSLETRDRAIAGLEVCFINSKGFGGNNATGVLLAPQVVERMLRKRHGDAAFSAWQAKREATRAAAATYDQQALRGQFDI
;
A
#
# COMPACT_ATOMS: atom_id res chain seq x y z
N ALA A 1 6.17 -18.73 -4.36
CA ALA A 1 5.71 -18.73 -5.76
C ALA A 1 4.79 -19.94 -6.00
N ASP A 2 3.81 -19.74 -6.88
CA ASP A 2 2.90 -20.81 -7.33
C ASP A 2 3.41 -21.36 -8.67
N GLY A 3 4.47 -22.14 -8.66
CA GLY A 3 5.24 -22.55 -9.84
C GLY A 3 4.45 -23.35 -10.90
N PHE A 4 3.25 -23.83 -10.56
CA PHE A 4 2.34 -24.51 -11.49
C PHE A 4 1.44 -23.56 -12.28
N LYS A 5 1.42 -22.25 -11.94
CA LYS A 5 0.57 -21.27 -12.64
C LYS A 5 1.17 -20.85 -13.96
N LYS A 6 0.35 -20.90 -15.01
CA LYS A 6 0.68 -20.34 -16.33
C LYS A 6 0.33 -18.86 -16.46
N SER A 7 -0.52 -18.34 -15.59
CA SER A 7 -0.98 -16.94 -15.59
C SER A 7 -0.87 -16.32 -14.20
N ILE A 8 -0.47 -15.05 -14.15
CA ILE A 8 -0.43 -14.27 -12.88
C ILE A 8 -1.82 -14.09 -12.26
N SER A 9 -2.86 -14.16 -13.06
CA SER A 9 -4.25 -14.00 -12.62
C SER A 9 -4.88 -15.30 -12.14
N ALA A 10 -4.23 -16.45 -12.33
CA ALA A 10 -4.76 -17.73 -11.84
C ALA A 10 -4.74 -17.76 -10.30
N PRO A 11 -5.80 -18.31 -9.67
CA PRO A 11 -5.82 -18.49 -8.22
C PRO A 11 -4.72 -19.45 -7.75
N GLY A 12 -4.23 -19.24 -6.54
CA GLY A 12 -3.23 -20.13 -5.94
C GLY A 12 -2.88 -19.70 -4.52
N PRO A 13 -2.35 -20.64 -3.70
CA PRO A 13 -2.11 -20.41 -2.28
C PRO A 13 -1.02 -19.36 -2.00
N GLY A 14 -0.06 -19.18 -2.91
CA GLY A 14 1.09 -18.31 -2.67
C GLY A 14 0.70 -16.86 -2.40
N ASN A 15 -0.30 -16.34 -3.09
CA ASN A 15 -0.75 -14.97 -2.88
C ASN A 15 -1.48 -14.79 -1.54
N TYR A 16 -2.30 -15.76 -1.13
CA TYR A 16 -2.91 -15.77 0.20
C TYR A 16 -1.84 -15.82 1.30
N LEU A 17 -0.84 -16.68 1.14
CA LEU A 17 0.22 -16.83 2.12
C LEU A 17 1.06 -15.55 2.26
N THR A 18 1.40 -14.88 1.18
CA THR A 18 2.20 -13.64 1.24
C THR A 18 1.43 -12.52 1.91
N LEU A 19 0.17 -12.32 1.54
CA LEU A 19 -0.66 -11.29 2.14
C LEU A 19 -0.98 -11.59 3.61
N ALA A 20 -1.40 -12.81 3.94
CA ALA A 20 -1.70 -13.18 5.32
C ALA A 20 -0.49 -13.06 6.25
N LYS A 21 0.70 -13.46 5.79
CA LYS A 21 1.96 -13.27 6.54
C LYS A 21 2.29 -11.79 6.73
N ALA A 22 2.10 -10.97 5.70
CA ALA A 22 2.31 -9.52 5.79
C ALA A 22 1.36 -8.87 6.82
N VAL A 23 0.08 -9.26 6.79
CA VAL A 23 -0.94 -8.78 7.75
C VAL A 23 -0.60 -9.23 9.18
N ALA A 24 -0.23 -10.49 9.37
CA ALA A 24 0.19 -11.01 10.67
C ALA A 24 1.44 -10.30 11.21
N SER A 25 2.43 -10.02 10.33
CA SER A 25 3.63 -9.29 10.72
C SER A 25 3.33 -7.83 11.09
N ALA A 26 2.45 -7.17 10.34
CA ALA A 26 2.00 -5.82 10.67
C ALA A 26 1.26 -5.77 12.02
N ALA A 27 0.41 -6.78 12.29
CA ALA A 27 -0.31 -6.87 13.56
C ALA A 27 0.62 -7.01 14.79
N GLN A 28 1.80 -7.59 14.62
CA GLN A 28 2.82 -7.60 15.69
C GLN A 28 3.43 -6.21 15.96
N LEU A 29 3.41 -5.32 14.99
CA LEU A 29 4.00 -3.98 15.08
C LEU A 29 3.00 -2.92 15.55
N VAL A 30 1.77 -2.95 15.05
CA VAL A 30 0.75 -1.91 15.30
C VAL A 30 -0.46 -2.44 16.08
N GLY A 31 -0.46 -3.72 16.44
CA GLY A 31 -1.61 -4.39 17.02
C GLY A 31 -2.66 -4.78 15.98
N ILE A 32 -3.53 -5.71 16.33
CA ILE A 32 -4.59 -6.17 15.41
C ILE A 32 -5.60 -5.06 15.08
N ASP A 33 -5.91 -4.20 16.05
CA ASP A 33 -6.82 -3.07 15.83
C ASP A 33 -6.19 -2.00 14.93
N GLY A 34 -4.86 -1.84 14.99
CA GLY A 34 -4.11 -1.01 14.03
C GLY A 34 -4.28 -1.50 12.60
N VAL A 35 -4.19 -2.80 12.40
CA VAL A 35 -4.42 -3.41 11.08
C VAL A 35 -5.89 -3.27 10.67
N ARG A 36 -6.84 -3.57 11.53
CA ARG A 36 -8.28 -3.55 11.22
C ARG A 36 -8.80 -2.17 10.86
N GLN A 37 -8.36 -1.15 11.58
CA GLN A 37 -8.95 0.19 11.52
C GLN A 37 -8.08 1.23 10.81
N ARG A 38 -6.77 1.00 10.75
CA ARG A 38 -5.79 1.99 10.29
C ARG A 38 -4.84 1.46 9.21
N SER A 39 -5.32 0.51 8.41
CA SER A 39 -4.58 0.02 7.25
C SER A 39 -5.34 0.20 5.95
N PHE A 40 -4.62 0.11 4.84
CA PHE A 40 -5.16 0.09 3.49
C PHE A 40 -4.28 -0.76 2.57
N VAL A 41 -4.77 -1.07 1.38
CA VAL A 41 -4.05 -1.86 0.39
C VAL A 41 -3.88 -1.10 -0.91
N HIS A 42 -2.67 -1.09 -1.43
CA HIS A 42 -2.41 -0.90 -2.85
C HIS A 42 -2.48 -2.26 -3.54
N ALA A 43 -3.56 -2.50 -4.25
CA ALA A 43 -3.76 -3.72 -5.02
C ALA A 43 -2.75 -3.81 -6.18
N HIS A 44 -2.42 -5.02 -6.61
CA HIS A 44 -1.69 -5.22 -7.87
C HIS A 44 -2.44 -4.57 -9.05
N GLY A 45 -3.78 -4.72 -9.09
CA GLY A 45 -4.67 -3.88 -9.88
C GLY A 45 -4.31 -3.77 -11.36
N SER A 46 -4.07 -4.90 -12.06
CA SER A 46 -3.65 -4.90 -13.47
C SER A 46 -4.78 -4.57 -14.45
N SER A 47 -5.98 -4.26 -13.98
CA SER A 47 -7.17 -3.90 -14.79
C SER A 47 -7.64 -4.99 -15.75
N THR A 48 -7.24 -6.24 -15.55
CA THR A 48 -7.72 -7.37 -16.35
C THR A 48 -8.90 -8.05 -15.66
N PRO A 49 -9.92 -8.53 -16.40
CA PRO A 49 -11.07 -9.21 -15.80
C PRO A 49 -10.68 -10.38 -14.88
N ALA A 50 -9.76 -11.23 -15.33
CA ALA A 50 -9.30 -12.37 -14.54
C ALA A 50 -8.59 -11.94 -13.23
N ASN A 51 -7.77 -10.89 -13.26
CA ASN A 51 -7.10 -10.43 -12.05
C ASN A 51 -8.07 -9.76 -11.08
N ARG A 52 -9.04 -8.98 -11.54
CA ARG A 52 -9.96 -8.31 -10.63
C ARG A 52 -10.75 -9.30 -9.78
N VAL A 53 -11.19 -10.41 -10.36
CA VAL A 53 -11.91 -11.47 -9.63
C VAL A 53 -10.97 -12.16 -8.63
N THR A 54 -9.84 -12.68 -9.08
CA THR A 54 -8.93 -13.43 -8.21
C THR A 54 -8.28 -12.59 -7.14
N GLU A 55 -7.96 -11.33 -7.43
CA GLU A 55 -7.35 -10.45 -6.44
C GLU A 55 -8.38 -9.95 -5.42
N SER A 56 -9.57 -9.57 -5.85
CA SER A 56 -10.62 -9.17 -4.91
C SER A 56 -11.04 -10.31 -4.00
N GLU A 57 -11.17 -11.55 -4.51
CA GLU A 57 -11.44 -12.73 -3.69
C GLU A 57 -10.34 -12.95 -2.63
N LEU A 58 -9.08 -12.84 -3.02
CA LEU A 58 -7.95 -12.94 -2.11
C LEU A 58 -8.03 -11.89 -1.00
N LEU A 59 -8.21 -10.63 -1.37
CA LEU A 59 -8.25 -9.50 -0.42
C LEU A 59 -9.43 -9.64 0.54
N ASP A 60 -10.60 -9.98 0.02
CA ASP A 60 -11.83 -10.16 0.79
C ASP A 60 -11.72 -11.31 1.80
N ARG A 61 -11.18 -12.47 1.37
CA ARG A 61 -10.95 -13.62 2.27
C ARG A 61 -9.92 -13.33 3.36
N VAL A 62 -8.85 -12.62 3.04
CA VAL A 62 -7.84 -12.23 4.04
C VAL A 62 -8.44 -11.19 4.99
N ALA A 63 -9.20 -10.22 4.50
CA ALA A 63 -9.92 -9.26 5.34
C ALA A 63 -10.84 -9.99 6.34
N ALA A 64 -11.67 -10.93 5.86
CA ALA A 64 -12.53 -11.75 6.71
C ALA A 64 -11.75 -12.52 7.78
N ALA A 65 -10.65 -13.17 7.39
CA ALA A 65 -9.84 -13.99 8.31
C ALA A 65 -9.21 -13.17 9.45
N PHE A 66 -8.88 -11.90 9.20
CA PHE A 66 -8.32 -10.98 10.21
C PHE A 66 -9.37 -10.08 10.87
N GLY A 67 -10.64 -10.20 10.50
CA GLY A 67 -11.73 -9.39 11.04
C GLY A 67 -11.67 -7.93 10.61
N ILE A 68 -11.26 -7.66 9.38
CA ILE A 68 -11.28 -6.34 8.75
C ILE A 68 -12.61 -6.22 8.02
N GLU A 69 -13.47 -5.27 8.39
CA GLU A 69 -14.84 -5.21 7.86
C GLU A 69 -14.95 -4.39 6.58
N GLN A 70 -14.16 -3.32 6.44
CA GLN A 70 -14.22 -2.38 5.30
C GLN A 70 -12.79 -1.96 4.92
N TRP A 71 -12.01 -2.91 4.42
CA TRP A 71 -10.61 -2.66 4.09
C TRP A 71 -10.49 -1.70 2.90
N PRO A 72 -9.87 -0.52 3.06
CA PRO A 72 -9.71 0.41 1.96
C PRO A 72 -8.73 -0.11 0.91
N ILE A 73 -9.18 -0.17 -0.34
CA ILE A 73 -8.37 -0.64 -1.48
C ILE A 73 -8.21 0.50 -2.48
N THR A 74 -7.00 0.69 -2.96
CA THR A 74 -6.68 1.58 -4.08
C THR A 74 -5.76 0.90 -5.07
N ALA A 75 -5.65 1.44 -6.29
CA ALA A 75 -4.84 0.87 -7.37
C ALA A 75 -4.24 1.98 -8.23
N VAL A 76 -2.97 2.32 -8.00
CA VAL A 76 -2.27 3.40 -8.71
C VAL A 76 -2.13 3.15 -10.21
N LYS A 77 -2.11 1.88 -10.65
CA LYS A 77 -2.05 1.52 -12.07
C LYS A 77 -3.24 2.01 -12.89
N ALA A 78 -4.36 2.28 -12.24
CA ALA A 78 -5.51 2.92 -12.90
C ALA A 78 -5.17 4.30 -13.47
N PHE A 79 -4.15 4.97 -12.95
CA PHE A 79 -3.74 6.32 -13.36
C PHE A 79 -2.44 6.33 -14.18
N LEU A 80 -1.47 5.49 -13.80
CA LEU A 80 -0.11 5.50 -14.36
C LEU A 80 0.13 4.39 -15.39
N GLY A 81 -0.77 3.42 -15.50
CA GLY A 81 -0.53 2.19 -16.23
C GLY A 81 0.38 1.24 -15.43
N HIS A 82 0.84 0.19 -16.10
CA HIS A 82 1.68 -0.85 -15.48
C HIS A 82 3.14 -0.68 -15.91
N SER A 83 3.96 -0.10 -15.04
CA SER A 83 5.39 0.12 -15.27
C SER A 83 6.26 -1.14 -15.13
N LEU A 84 5.65 -2.33 -15.17
CA LEU A 84 6.30 -3.65 -15.12
C LEU A 84 7.13 -3.85 -13.83
N ALA A 85 8.44 -3.97 -13.95
CA ALA A 85 9.33 -4.26 -12.81
C ALA A 85 9.27 -3.17 -11.73
N THR A 86 9.06 -1.93 -12.09
CA THR A 86 9.02 -0.78 -11.17
C THR A 86 7.65 -0.52 -10.55
N ALA A 87 6.62 -1.27 -10.91
CA ALA A 87 5.23 -1.04 -10.50
C ALA A 87 5.01 -0.99 -8.97
N SER A 88 5.82 -1.72 -8.19
CA SER A 88 5.77 -1.61 -6.74
C SER A 88 6.38 -0.31 -6.22
N GLY A 89 7.33 0.30 -6.94
CA GLY A 89 7.84 1.63 -6.65
C GLY A 89 6.75 2.69 -6.78
N ASP A 90 5.93 2.63 -7.85
CA ASP A 90 4.78 3.51 -8.04
C ASP A 90 3.78 3.39 -6.87
N GLN A 91 3.52 2.15 -6.42
CA GLN A 91 2.65 1.90 -5.26
C GLN A 91 3.24 2.49 -3.96
N VAL A 92 4.56 2.37 -3.75
CA VAL A 92 5.26 2.96 -2.59
C VAL A 92 5.13 4.48 -2.59
N ILE A 93 5.40 5.14 -3.73
CA ILE A 93 5.30 6.60 -3.86
C ILE A 93 3.87 7.06 -3.58
N ALA A 94 2.87 6.39 -4.14
CA ALA A 94 1.46 6.71 -3.90
C ALA A 94 1.06 6.51 -2.43
N ALA A 95 1.55 5.45 -1.77
CA ALA A 95 1.32 5.20 -0.35
C ALA A 95 1.96 6.27 0.55
N LEU A 96 3.18 6.71 0.22
CA LEU A 96 3.83 7.82 0.93
C LEU A 96 3.03 9.12 0.78
N GLY A 97 2.49 9.38 -0.41
CA GLY A 97 1.57 10.49 -0.66
C GLY A 97 0.32 10.40 0.22
N THR A 98 -0.30 9.22 0.30
CA THR A 98 -1.47 8.96 1.17
C THR A 98 -1.15 9.23 2.64
N PHE A 99 -0.02 8.75 3.15
CA PHE A 99 0.40 9.03 4.54
C PHE A 99 0.68 10.53 4.78
N ARG A 100 1.27 11.21 3.81
CA ARG A 100 1.64 12.63 3.94
C ARG A 100 0.43 13.56 3.91
N HIS A 101 -0.53 13.27 3.03
CA HIS A 101 -1.64 14.18 2.74
C HIS A 101 -2.96 13.76 3.37
N GLY A 102 -3.04 12.55 3.96
CA GLY A 102 -4.29 12.02 4.51
C GLY A 102 -5.38 11.83 3.45
N LEU A 103 -4.98 11.55 2.20
CA LEU A 103 -5.87 11.38 1.07
C LEU A 103 -5.65 10.00 0.45
N LEU A 104 -6.70 9.18 0.41
CA LEU A 104 -6.69 7.92 -0.31
C LEU A 104 -7.31 8.14 -1.69
N PRO A 105 -6.55 7.97 -2.78
CA PRO A 105 -7.08 8.11 -4.13
C PRO A 105 -8.15 7.08 -4.43
N GLY A 106 -9.29 7.55 -4.95
CA GLY A 106 -10.35 6.68 -5.45
C GLY A 106 -10.05 6.11 -6.84
N LEU A 107 -10.80 5.12 -7.27
CA LEU A 107 -10.70 4.48 -8.58
C LEU A 107 -11.47 5.29 -9.64
N LYS A 108 -11.01 6.52 -9.92
CA LYS A 108 -11.73 7.50 -10.76
C LYS A 108 -11.82 7.13 -12.25
N THR A 109 -11.11 6.08 -12.67
CA THR A 109 -11.10 5.61 -14.06
C THR A 109 -12.24 4.64 -14.37
N ILE A 110 -13.12 4.39 -13.40
CA ILE A 110 -14.32 3.57 -13.54
C ILE A 110 -15.54 4.32 -13.00
N ASP A 111 -16.69 4.12 -13.61
CA ASP A 111 -17.96 4.71 -13.15
C ASP A 111 -18.56 3.89 -12.00
N ARG A 112 -18.36 2.57 -12.03
CA ARG A 112 -18.84 1.65 -10.99
C ARG A 112 -17.91 0.44 -10.85
N VAL A 113 -17.92 -0.16 -9.67
CA VAL A 113 -17.26 -1.45 -9.41
C VAL A 113 -18.05 -2.56 -10.10
N ALA A 114 -17.34 -3.46 -10.81
CA ALA A 114 -17.98 -4.57 -11.51
C ALA A 114 -18.65 -5.56 -10.54
N ASP A 115 -19.71 -6.24 -11.02
CA ASP A 115 -20.55 -7.09 -10.17
C ASP A 115 -19.84 -8.39 -9.71
N ASP A 116 -18.82 -8.83 -10.45
CA ASP A 116 -17.99 -10.01 -10.16
C ASP A 116 -16.83 -9.74 -9.19
N VAL A 117 -16.74 -8.53 -8.64
CA VAL A 117 -15.73 -8.16 -7.63
C VAL A 117 -16.21 -8.60 -6.24
N HIS A 118 -15.38 -9.42 -5.57
CA HIS A 118 -15.59 -9.78 -4.17
C HIS A 118 -15.32 -8.56 -3.29
N ARG A 119 -16.33 -8.10 -2.53
CA ARG A 119 -16.22 -6.83 -1.77
C ARG A 119 -17.00 -6.81 -0.47
N GLN A 120 -17.28 -7.96 0.11
CA GLN A 120 -18.02 -8.02 1.37
C GLN A 120 -17.27 -7.29 2.50
N HIS A 121 -15.94 -7.40 2.52
CA HIS A 121 -15.06 -6.82 3.52
C HIS A 121 -14.13 -5.72 2.96
N LEU A 122 -14.37 -5.28 1.71
CA LEU A 122 -13.52 -4.30 1.03
C LEU A 122 -14.29 -2.99 0.80
N SER A 123 -13.60 -1.87 0.97
CA SER A 123 -14.06 -0.54 0.59
C SER A 123 -13.38 -0.11 -0.70
N LEU A 124 -14.13 -0.09 -1.79
CA LEU A 124 -13.70 0.27 -3.15
C LEU A 124 -14.45 1.54 -3.57
N GLU A 125 -13.77 2.67 -3.44
CA GLU A 125 -14.35 3.99 -3.71
C GLU A 125 -13.93 4.50 -5.10
N THR A 126 -14.86 5.12 -5.82
CA THR A 126 -14.58 5.79 -7.11
C THR A 126 -14.16 7.26 -6.92
N ARG A 127 -14.27 7.79 -5.70
CA ARG A 127 -13.90 9.16 -5.34
C ARG A 127 -12.77 9.16 -4.32
N ASP A 128 -11.96 10.22 -4.33
CA ASP A 128 -10.96 10.42 -3.29
C ASP A 128 -11.63 10.54 -1.93
N ARG A 129 -10.97 9.97 -0.92
CA ARG A 129 -11.45 9.98 0.44
C ARG A 129 -10.38 10.55 1.37
N ALA A 130 -10.76 11.55 2.16
CA ALA A 130 -9.94 11.97 3.28
C ALA A 130 -9.92 10.84 4.33
N ILE A 131 -8.73 10.46 4.77
CA ILE A 131 -8.52 9.40 5.74
C ILE A 131 -7.37 9.78 6.67
N ALA A 132 -7.64 9.84 7.95
CA ALA A 132 -6.65 10.20 8.96
C ALA A 132 -6.20 8.98 9.76
N GLY A 133 -5.02 9.08 10.37
CA GLY A 133 -4.53 8.10 11.33
C GLY A 133 -4.10 6.76 10.74
N LEU A 134 -3.93 6.65 9.43
CA LEU A 134 -3.41 5.43 8.80
C LEU A 134 -2.03 5.08 9.35
N GLU A 135 -1.82 3.81 9.64
CA GLU A 135 -0.57 3.27 10.20
C GLU A 135 0.16 2.31 9.26
N VAL A 136 -0.59 1.59 8.42
CA VAL A 136 -0.04 0.52 7.56
C VAL A 136 -0.61 0.60 6.16
N CYS A 137 0.27 0.44 5.16
CA CYS A 137 -0.11 0.12 3.80
C CYS A 137 0.42 -1.24 3.41
N PHE A 138 -0.42 -2.09 2.83
CA PHE A 138 -0.01 -3.34 2.20
C PHE A 138 0.11 -3.12 0.69
N ILE A 139 1.27 -3.47 0.14
CA ILE A 139 1.55 -3.38 -1.30
C ILE A 139 1.53 -4.78 -1.86
N ASN A 140 0.45 -5.12 -2.56
CA ASN A 140 0.29 -6.44 -3.17
C ASN A 140 0.84 -6.46 -4.59
N SER A 141 1.64 -7.46 -4.91
CA SER A 141 2.27 -7.62 -6.22
C SER A 141 2.22 -9.05 -6.69
N LYS A 142 1.94 -9.20 -7.97
CA LYS A 142 1.94 -10.47 -8.69
C LYS A 142 2.86 -10.38 -9.90
N GLY A 143 3.61 -11.44 -10.17
CA GLY A 143 4.52 -11.52 -11.30
C GLY A 143 4.34 -12.78 -12.11
N PHE A 144 4.84 -12.77 -13.35
CA PHE A 144 4.85 -13.94 -14.21
C PHE A 144 5.53 -15.14 -13.54
N GLY A 145 5.10 -16.34 -13.88
CA GLY A 145 5.60 -17.57 -13.26
C GLY A 145 5.05 -17.84 -11.85
N GLY A 146 3.94 -17.20 -11.48
CA GLY A 146 3.28 -17.40 -10.18
C GLY A 146 4.00 -16.77 -9.00
N ASN A 147 4.85 -15.78 -9.24
CA ASN A 147 5.52 -15.01 -8.20
C ASN A 147 4.50 -14.10 -7.50
N ASN A 148 4.54 -14.10 -6.17
CA ASN A 148 3.68 -13.26 -5.35
C ASN A 148 4.53 -12.62 -4.25
N ALA A 149 4.30 -11.34 -4.01
CA ALA A 149 4.93 -10.60 -2.93
C ALA A 149 3.95 -9.61 -2.33
N THR A 150 4.02 -9.44 -1.01
CA THR A 150 3.30 -8.38 -0.31
C THR A 150 4.26 -7.62 0.58
N GLY A 151 4.44 -6.35 0.29
CA GLY A 151 5.22 -5.42 1.12
C GLY A 151 4.36 -4.82 2.22
N VAL A 152 4.97 -4.53 3.37
CA VAL A 152 4.38 -3.75 4.46
C VAL A 152 5.09 -2.42 4.54
N LEU A 153 4.36 -1.33 4.39
CA LEU A 153 4.84 0.02 4.56
C LEU A 153 4.20 0.64 5.79
N LEU A 154 5.04 1.08 6.72
CA LEU A 154 4.58 1.72 7.96
C LEU A 154 4.56 3.23 7.80
N ALA A 155 3.52 3.86 8.33
CA ALA A 155 3.43 5.32 8.35
C ALA A 155 4.56 5.95 9.20
N PRO A 156 5.00 7.18 8.87
CA PRO A 156 6.12 7.84 9.57
C PRO A 156 5.97 7.86 11.09
N GLN A 157 4.79 8.15 11.59
CA GLN A 157 4.54 8.20 13.04
C GLN A 157 4.70 6.83 13.73
N VAL A 158 4.43 5.73 13.04
CA VAL A 158 4.68 4.38 13.56
C VAL A 158 6.19 4.13 13.68
N VAL A 159 6.91 4.45 12.60
CA VAL A 159 8.38 4.29 12.55
C VAL A 159 9.03 5.15 13.63
N GLU A 160 8.61 6.39 13.81
CA GLU A 160 9.13 7.28 14.85
C GLU A 160 8.91 6.73 16.26
N ARG A 161 7.72 6.18 16.56
CA ARG A 161 7.45 5.50 17.84
C ARG A 161 8.40 4.31 18.04
N MET A 162 8.62 3.51 17.00
CA MET A 162 9.54 2.36 17.05
C MET A 162 10.98 2.80 17.31
N LEU A 163 11.44 3.85 16.63
CA LEU A 163 12.79 4.40 16.81
C LEU A 163 12.99 4.97 18.22
N ARG A 164 12.02 5.72 18.72
CA ARG A 164 12.04 6.23 20.10
C ARG A 164 12.12 5.09 21.13
N LYS A 165 11.27 4.07 20.96
CA LYS A 165 11.27 2.90 21.83
C LYS A 165 12.61 2.18 21.83
N ARG A 166 13.27 2.09 20.67
CA ARG A 166 14.52 1.36 20.50
C ARG A 166 15.75 2.14 21.00
N HIS A 167 15.80 3.44 20.74
CA HIS A 167 17.00 4.25 20.90
C HIS A 167 16.89 5.31 22.00
N GLY A 168 15.69 5.54 22.53
CA GLY A 168 15.40 6.58 23.51
C GLY A 168 15.19 7.96 22.89
N ASP A 169 14.54 8.86 23.65
CA ASP A 169 14.16 10.19 23.17
C ASP A 169 15.36 11.09 22.85
N ALA A 170 16.43 11.00 23.65
CA ALA A 170 17.63 11.81 23.42
C ALA A 170 18.30 11.50 22.07
N ALA A 171 18.52 10.22 21.78
CA ALA A 171 19.10 9.79 20.52
C ALA A 171 18.21 10.11 19.33
N PHE A 172 16.89 9.93 19.48
CA PHE A 172 15.91 10.27 18.46
C PHE A 172 15.90 11.78 18.16
N SER A 173 15.91 12.63 19.19
CA SER A 173 15.94 14.09 19.02
C SER A 173 17.24 14.58 18.37
N ALA A 174 18.38 14.00 18.74
CA ALA A 174 19.66 14.30 18.11
C ALA A 174 19.66 13.91 16.61
N TRP A 175 19.08 12.77 16.27
CA TRP A 175 18.91 12.35 14.88
C TRP A 175 17.98 13.28 14.10
N GLN A 176 16.84 13.71 14.69
CA GLN A 176 15.94 14.67 14.07
C GLN A 176 16.64 16.00 13.76
N ALA A 177 17.43 16.51 14.69
CA ALA A 177 18.20 17.75 14.47
C ALA A 177 19.18 17.63 13.32
N LYS A 178 19.89 16.49 13.21
CA LYS A 178 20.79 16.22 12.07
C LYS A 178 20.09 16.13 10.72
N ARG A 179 18.83 15.71 10.70
CA ARG A 179 18.02 15.61 9.46
C ARG A 179 17.50 16.94 8.94
N GLU A 180 17.52 18.00 9.76
CA GLU A 180 16.88 19.26 9.37
C GLU A 180 17.54 19.85 8.12
N ALA A 181 18.86 19.83 8.02
CA ALA A 181 19.59 20.28 6.83
C ALA A 181 19.23 19.48 5.58
N THR A 182 19.08 18.14 5.71
CA THR A 182 18.67 17.27 4.60
C THR A 182 17.23 17.56 4.17
N ARG A 183 16.33 17.81 5.11
CA ARG A 183 14.93 18.19 4.82
C ARG A 183 14.83 19.53 4.10
N ALA A 184 15.61 20.51 4.54
CA ALA A 184 15.67 21.82 3.89
C ALA A 184 16.19 21.71 2.45
N ALA A 185 17.26 20.95 2.23
CA ALA A 185 17.79 20.69 0.90
C ALA A 185 16.77 19.97 -0.01
N ALA A 186 16.08 18.94 0.50
CA ALA A 186 15.04 18.24 -0.23
C ALA A 186 13.87 19.16 -0.59
N ALA A 187 13.42 20.01 0.34
CA ALA A 187 12.36 20.99 0.08
C ALA A 187 12.77 21.99 -1.00
N THR A 188 14.02 22.45 -0.99
CA THR A 188 14.56 23.35 -2.03
C THR A 188 14.55 22.65 -3.39
N TYR A 189 15.02 21.40 -3.46
CA TYR A 189 15.02 20.62 -4.68
C TYR A 189 13.59 20.43 -5.21
N ASP A 190 12.64 20.07 -4.35
CA ASP A 190 11.22 19.91 -4.74
C ASP A 190 10.66 21.23 -5.33
N GLN A 191 10.98 22.37 -4.75
CA GLN A 191 10.55 23.68 -5.27
C GLN A 191 11.17 24.00 -6.63
N GLN A 192 12.43 23.66 -6.85
CA GLN A 192 13.10 23.79 -8.14
C GLN A 192 12.46 22.88 -9.18
N ALA A 193 12.21 21.62 -8.83
CA ALA A 193 11.55 20.65 -9.69
C ALA A 193 10.15 21.11 -10.13
N LEU A 194 9.36 21.66 -9.21
CA LEU A 194 8.03 22.24 -9.52
C LEU A 194 8.08 23.41 -10.51
N ARG A 195 9.21 24.10 -10.58
CA ARG A 195 9.46 25.21 -11.53
C ARG A 195 10.11 24.76 -12.83
N GLY A 196 10.35 23.44 -13.01
CA GLY A 196 11.08 22.91 -14.15
C GLY A 196 12.58 23.22 -14.13
N GLN A 197 13.12 23.60 -12.99
CA GLN A 197 14.53 23.91 -12.80
C GLN A 197 15.23 22.63 -12.26
N PHE A 198 15.77 21.85 -13.16
CA PHE A 198 16.55 20.66 -12.80
C PHE A 198 18.04 20.92 -13.04
N ASP A 199 18.86 20.71 -12.00
CA ASP A 199 20.29 20.47 -12.19
C ASP A 199 20.47 18.96 -12.48
N ILE A 200 20.87 18.65 -13.71
CA ILE A 200 21.15 17.27 -14.17
C ILE A 200 22.68 17.07 -14.17
#